data_6a415e43f6aae42d657d5b0117a1204e
#
_entry.id   6a415e43f6aae42d657d5b0117a1204e
#
_cell.length_a   1.000
_cell.length_b   1.000
_cell.length_c   1.000
_cell.angle_alpha   90.00
_cell.angle_beta   90.00
_cell.angle_gamma   90.00
#
_symmetry.space_group_name_H-M   'P 1'
#
loop_
_entity.id
_entity.type
_entity.pdbx_description
1 polymer ?
#
loop_
_entity_poly.entity_id
_entity_poly.type
_entity_poly.pdbx_seq_one_letter_code
_entity_poly.pdbx_strand_id
1 'polypeptide(L)'
;MNLRQKQILEAVETEGEVTIKALAERLKVSEMTVHRDVDVLEEQRYLYKKRGAVVFIENSDRQKNDFYSEEKRLVGIKAASFISEGQSVIFDNSTTAHECAKFLKSDGRYTFYTTNIETSEVLSNYKDSVLYCCGGYYFPSSKGFIGKQAEEFIRSVKADVCIIGASGVSLSDGITTPYPMHTPLQKEIISSAKTKILVCDHSKFGKTAVEKICGLRDVDLVVTDSGISDENYNTFSEFVKIIKA
;
A
#
# COMPACT_ATOMS: atom_id res chain seq x y z
N MET A 1 -18.36 -0.97 -2.42
CA MET A 1 -18.23 -2.40 -2.02
C MET A 1 -18.63 -2.54 -0.56
N ASN A 2 -19.44 -3.52 -0.20
CA ASN A 2 -19.87 -3.75 1.18
C ASN A 2 -18.89 -4.66 1.94
N LEU A 3 -19.04 -4.77 3.28
CA LEU A 3 -18.14 -5.56 4.13
C LEU A 3 -18.04 -7.02 3.69
N ARG A 4 -19.17 -7.66 3.32
CA ARG A 4 -19.20 -9.04 2.88
C ARG A 4 -18.46 -9.28 1.57
N GLN A 5 -18.58 -8.36 0.62
CA GLN A 5 -17.82 -8.38 -0.64
C GLN A 5 -16.31 -8.27 -0.37
N LYS A 6 -15.89 -7.42 0.57
CA LYS A 6 -14.48 -7.36 1.01
C LYS A 6 -14.00 -8.71 1.56
N GLN A 7 -14.79 -9.35 2.42
CA GLN A 7 -14.46 -10.67 2.99
C GLN A 7 -14.39 -11.79 1.94
N ILE A 8 -15.26 -11.77 0.92
CA ILE A 8 -15.20 -12.71 -0.21
C ILE A 8 -13.87 -12.55 -0.95
N LEU A 9 -13.51 -11.33 -1.27
CA LEU A 9 -12.28 -11.05 -2.01
C LEU A 9 -11.03 -11.39 -1.22
N GLU A 10 -10.99 -11.09 0.06
CA GLU A 10 -9.88 -11.44 0.95
C GLU A 10 -9.67 -12.95 1.03
N ALA A 11 -10.76 -13.72 1.13
CA ALA A 11 -10.70 -15.17 1.11
C ALA A 11 -10.15 -15.70 -0.22
N VAL A 12 -10.65 -15.17 -1.36
CA VAL A 12 -10.24 -15.63 -2.69
C VAL A 12 -8.82 -15.16 -3.03
N GLU A 13 -8.39 -13.98 -2.60
CA GLU A 13 -7.01 -13.51 -2.75
C GLU A 13 -6.02 -14.38 -1.97
N THR A 14 -6.40 -14.78 -0.76
CA THR A 14 -5.53 -15.57 0.12
C THR A 14 -5.39 -17.02 -0.35
N GLU A 15 -6.48 -17.62 -0.82
CA GLU A 15 -6.56 -19.05 -1.15
C GLU A 15 -6.45 -19.33 -2.66
N GLY A 16 -6.52 -18.30 -3.50
CA GLY A 16 -6.47 -18.39 -4.96
C GLY A 16 -7.78 -18.85 -5.59
N GLU A 17 -8.43 -19.90 -5.08
CA GLU A 17 -9.71 -20.42 -5.54
C GLU A 17 -10.56 -20.87 -4.33
N VAL A 18 -11.80 -20.37 -4.20
CA VAL A 18 -12.70 -20.73 -3.10
C VAL A 18 -14.09 -21.08 -3.64
N THR A 19 -14.72 -22.13 -3.12
CA THR A 19 -16.06 -22.51 -3.58
C THR A 19 -17.14 -21.57 -3.01
N ILE A 20 -18.22 -21.37 -3.77
CA ILE A 20 -19.39 -20.60 -3.32
C ILE A 20 -19.93 -21.15 -1.98
N LYS A 21 -19.97 -22.47 -1.85
CA LYS A 21 -20.43 -23.13 -0.64
C LYS A 21 -19.53 -22.80 0.57
N ALA A 22 -18.22 -22.87 0.42
CA ALA A 22 -17.28 -22.52 1.49
C ALA A 22 -17.40 -21.05 1.91
N LEU A 23 -17.59 -20.14 0.95
CA LEU A 23 -17.86 -18.73 1.23
C LEU A 23 -19.17 -18.52 1.99
N ALA A 24 -20.24 -19.24 1.60
CA ALA A 24 -21.53 -19.15 2.26
C ALA A 24 -21.46 -19.63 3.73
N GLU A 25 -20.76 -20.73 3.99
CA GLU A 25 -20.54 -21.27 5.32
C GLU A 25 -19.73 -20.30 6.21
N ARG A 26 -18.62 -19.75 5.69
CA ARG A 26 -17.76 -18.79 6.41
C ARG A 26 -18.49 -17.48 6.75
N LEU A 27 -19.25 -16.97 5.80
CA LEU A 27 -19.96 -15.70 5.94
C LEU A 27 -21.33 -15.86 6.63
N LYS A 28 -21.74 -17.11 6.92
CA LYS A 28 -23.03 -17.46 7.53
C LYS A 28 -24.23 -16.87 6.77
N VAL A 29 -24.19 -16.97 5.45
CA VAL A 29 -25.25 -16.52 4.53
C VAL A 29 -25.62 -17.62 3.54
N SER A 30 -26.72 -17.45 2.79
CA SER A 30 -27.10 -18.38 1.74
C SER A 30 -26.13 -18.31 0.54
N GLU A 31 -25.95 -19.44 -0.18
CA GLU A 31 -25.19 -19.45 -1.45
C GLU A 31 -25.73 -18.43 -2.46
N MET A 32 -27.06 -18.22 -2.50
CA MET A 32 -27.68 -17.22 -3.35
C MET A 32 -27.20 -15.78 -3.01
N THR A 33 -26.97 -15.50 -1.74
CA THR A 33 -26.42 -14.21 -1.30
C THR A 33 -24.98 -14.05 -1.75
N VAL A 34 -24.17 -15.13 -1.62
CA VAL A 34 -22.78 -15.14 -2.12
C VAL A 34 -22.76 -14.98 -3.65
N HIS A 35 -23.64 -15.68 -4.37
CA HIS A 35 -23.75 -15.53 -5.83
C HIS A 35 -23.95 -14.07 -6.25
N ARG A 36 -24.89 -13.35 -5.61
CA ARG A 36 -25.14 -11.93 -5.92
C ARG A 36 -23.93 -11.04 -5.66
N ASP A 37 -23.23 -11.26 -4.56
CA ASP A 37 -22.03 -10.50 -4.25
C ASP A 37 -20.90 -10.83 -5.24
N VAL A 38 -20.75 -12.10 -5.57
CA VAL A 38 -19.78 -12.57 -6.58
C VAL A 38 -20.12 -12.03 -7.97
N ASP A 39 -21.39 -11.92 -8.35
CA ASP A 39 -21.82 -11.32 -9.61
C ASP A 39 -21.35 -9.87 -9.72
N VAL A 40 -21.54 -9.08 -8.68
CA VAL A 40 -21.08 -7.70 -8.61
C VAL A 40 -19.56 -7.61 -8.71
N LEU A 41 -18.84 -8.48 -8.00
CA LEU A 41 -17.38 -8.49 -8.00
C LEU A 41 -16.80 -8.98 -9.34
N GLU A 42 -17.47 -9.90 -10.02
CA GLU A 42 -17.11 -10.36 -11.37
C GLU A 42 -17.34 -9.27 -12.41
N GLU A 43 -18.46 -8.54 -12.32
CA GLU A 43 -18.77 -7.41 -13.18
C GLU A 43 -17.73 -6.27 -13.02
N GLN A 44 -17.24 -6.09 -11.80
CA GLN A 44 -16.14 -5.18 -11.46
C GLN A 44 -14.75 -5.76 -11.76
N ARG A 45 -14.66 -6.98 -12.27
CA ARG A 45 -13.43 -7.71 -12.65
C ARG A 45 -12.45 -7.97 -11.51
N TYR A 46 -12.92 -8.12 -10.28
CA TYR A 46 -12.08 -8.52 -9.15
C TYR A 46 -11.79 -10.02 -9.11
N LEU A 47 -12.73 -10.80 -9.60
CA LEU A 47 -12.69 -12.25 -9.62
C LEU A 47 -13.47 -12.78 -10.83
N TYR A 48 -13.38 -14.07 -11.09
CA TYR A 48 -14.25 -14.73 -12.06
C TYR A 48 -14.77 -16.06 -11.52
N LYS A 49 -15.96 -16.45 -11.98
CA LYS A 49 -16.58 -17.74 -11.64
C LYS A 49 -16.00 -18.87 -12.45
N LYS A 50 -15.75 -20.01 -11.80
CA LYS A 50 -15.24 -21.23 -12.39
C LYS A 50 -15.90 -22.44 -11.78
N ARG A 51 -16.92 -23.02 -12.44
CA ARG A 51 -17.58 -24.28 -12.06
C ARG A 51 -17.93 -24.40 -10.56
N GLY A 52 -18.64 -23.40 -9.99
CA GLY A 52 -19.07 -23.41 -8.58
C GLY A 52 -18.02 -22.89 -7.58
N ALA A 53 -16.88 -22.46 -8.08
CA ALA A 53 -15.86 -21.75 -7.32
C ALA A 53 -15.66 -20.34 -7.84
N VAL A 54 -14.91 -19.56 -7.11
CA VAL A 54 -14.52 -18.19 -7.41
C VAL A 54 -13.01 -18.11 -7.40
N VAL A 55 -12.44 -17.50 -8.42
CA VAL A 55 -10.99 -17.35 -8.58
C VAL A 55 -10.64 -15.89 -8.65
N PHE A 56 -9.58 -15.48 -7.94
CA PHE A 56 -9.07 -14.12 -7.96
C PHE A 56 -8.42 -13.80 -9.31
N ILE A 57 -8.65 -12.59 -9.83
CA ILE A 57 -7.99 -12.12 -11.05
C ILE A 57 -6.68 -11.41 -10.65
N GLU A 58 -5.56 -12.09 -10.81
CA GLU A 58 -4.23 -11.61 -10.39
C GLU A 58 -3.74 -10.34 -11.12
N ASN A 59 -4.37 -9.95 -12.21
CA ASN A 59 -3.84 -9.00 -13.19
C ASN A 59 -4.66 -7.72 -13.39
N SER A 60 -5.11 -7.06 -12.33
CA SER A 60 -5.54 -5.68 -12.51
C SER A 60 -5.06 -4.78 -11.37
N ASP A 61 -3.95 -4.09 -11.64
CA ASP A 61 -3.43 -3.03 -10.76
C ASP A 61 -4.46 -1.93 -10.46
N ARG A 62 -5.43 -1.71 -11.35
CA ARG A 62 -6.59 -0.85 -11.11
C ARG A 62 -7.49 -1.38 -9.99
N GLN A 63 -7.65 -2.70 -9.88
CA GLN A 63 -8.57 -3.32 -8.92
C GLN A 63 -7.99 -3.35 -7.50
N LYS A 64 -6.68 -3.54 -7.36
CA LYS A 64 -6.01 -3.43 -6.04
C LYS A 64 -6.08 -2.01 -5.47
N ASN A 65 -6.19 -0.98 -6.33
CA ASN A 65 -6.31 0.41 -5.90
C ASN A 65 -7.67 0.74 -5.29
N ASP A 66 -8.75 0.10 -5.74
CA ASP A 66 -10.10 0.31 -5.20
C ASP A 66 -10.36 -0.50 -3.91
N PHE A 67 -9.52 -1.53 -3.68
CA PHE A 67 -9.57 -2.31 -2.46
C PHE A 67 -9.00 -1.51 -1.30
N TYR A 68 -9.74 -1.46 -0.22
CA TYR A 68 -9.36 -0.68 0.96
C TYR A 68 -9.09 0.81 0.64
N SER A 69 -9.82 1.37 -0.36
CA SER A 69 -9.62 2.77 -0.75
C SER A 69 -9.89 3.74 0.40
N GLU A 70 -10.90 3.48 1.22
CA GLU A 70 -11.21 4.32 2.38
C GLU A 70 -10.18 4.12 3.50
N GLU A 71 -9.76 2.87 3.75
CA GLU A 71 -8.70 2.56 4.71
C GLU A 71 -7.39 3.25 4.32
N LYS A 72 -6.99 3.18 3.04
CA LYS A 72 -5.79 3.88 2.54
C LYS A 72 -5.92 5.39 2.65
N ARG A 73 -7.12 5.94 2.41
CA ARG A 73 -7.38 7.37 2.57
C ARG A 73 -7.21 7.81 4.02
N LEU A 74 -7.77 7.08 4.98
CA LEU A 74 -7.61 7.36 6.40
C LEU A 74 -6.14 7.27 6.83
N VAL A 75 -5.45 6.20 6.41
CA VAL A 75 -4.00 6.04 6.64
C VAL A 75 -3.22 7.21 6.04
N GLY A 76 -3.56 7.63 4.81
CA GLY A 76 -2.95 8.78 4.13
C GLY A 76 -3.11 10.08 4.92
N ILE A 77 -4.33 10.39 5.38
CA ILE A 77 -4.61 11.56 6.22
C ILE A 77 -3.76 11.52 7.49
N LYS A 78 -3.74 10.36 8.16
CA LYS A 78 -2.98 10.21 9.41
C LYS A 78 -1.48 10.33 9.19
N ALA A 79 -0.95 9.71 8.13
CA ALA A 79 0.47 9.79 7.79
C ALA A 79 0.90 11.21 7.44
N ALA A 80 0.08 11.96 6.71
CA ALA A 80 0.34 13.36 6.38
C ALA A 80 0.51 14.23 7.63
N SER A 81 -0.15 13.91 8.73
CA SER A 81 -0.01 14.66 9.99
C SER A 81 1.37 14.55 10.65
N PHE A 82 2.21 13.61 10.21
CA PHE A 82 3.60 13.46 10.69
C PHE A 82 4.61 14.22 9.82
N ILE A 83 4.16 14.87 8.75
CA ILE A 83 5.00 15.65 7.86
C ILE A 83 4.83 17.13 8.21
N SER A 84 5.93 17.80 8.52
CA SER A 84 5.94 19.21 8.89
C SER A 84 6.35 20.08 7.71
N GLU A 85 5.88 21.32 7.70
CA GLU A 85 6.33 22.34 6.74
C GLU A 85 7.86 22.51 6.79
N GLY A 86 8.47 22.73 5.63
CA GLY A 86 9.91 22.86 5.46
C GLY A 86 10.66 21.55 5.27
N GLN A 87 10.00 20.40 5.48
CA GLN A 87 10.65 19.11 5.33
C GLN A 87 10.79 18.67 3.87
N SER A 88 11.84 17.89 3.64
CA SER A 88 12.04 17.12 2.42
C SER A 88 11.42 15.71 2.56
N VAL A 89 10.60 15.30 1.59
CA VAL A 89 9.82 14.07 1.67
C VAL A 89 9.98 13.22 0.41
N ILE A 90 10.31 11.94 0.58
CA ILE A 90 10.31 10.96 -0.51
C ILE A 90 9.02 10.15 -0.42
N PHE A 91 8.26 10.10 -1.51
CA PHE A 91 7.10 9.22 -1.67
C PHE A 91 7.45 8.06 -2.60
N ASP A 92 7.20 6.82 -2.17
CA ASP A 92 7.39 5.64 -2.99
C ASP A 92 6.25 5.45 -4.03
N ASN A 93 6.29 4.33 -4.75
CA ASN A 93 5.31 4.01 -5.79
C ASN A 93 4.03 3.35 -5.26
N SER A 94 3.81 3.32 -3.95
CA SER A 94 2.64 2.68 -3.36
C SER A 94 1.39 3.55 -3.42
N THR A 95 0.23 2.91 -3.52
CA THR A 95 -1.07 3.61 -3.55
C THR A 95 -1.40 4.29 -2.23
N THR A 96 -0.94 3.76 -1.10
CA THR A 96 -1.16 4.36 0.22
C THR A 96 -0.27 5.60 0.42
N ALA A 97 0.98 5.57 -0.08
CA ALA A 97 1.83 6.76 -0.09
C ALA A 97 1.26 7.85 -1.01
N HIS A 98 0.69 7.46 -2.16
CA HIS A 98 -0.05 8.37 -3.03
C HIS A 98 -1.22 9.05 -2.29
N GLU A 99 -2.00 8.30 -1.51
CA GLU A 99 -3.06 8.90 -0.68
C GLU A 99 -2.49 9.91 0.32
N CYS A 100 -1.36 9.60 0.99
CA CYS A 100 -0.73 10.53 1.91
C CYS A 100 -0.36 11.88 1.23
N ALA A 101 0.13 11.84 -0.01
CA ALA A 101 0.49 13.04 -0.76
C ALA A 101 -0.68 14.01 -0.97
N LYS A 102 -1.92 13.54 -0.95
CA LYS A 102 -3.13 14.36 -1.14
C LYS A 102 -3.51 15.22 0.08
N PHE A 103 -3.00 14.87 1.26
CA PHE A 103 -3.48 15.42 2.53
C PHE A 103 -2.45 16.25 3.31
N LEU A 104 -1.36 16.65 2.67
CA LEU A 104 -0.44 17.62 3.26
C LEU A 104 -1.11 19.00 3.35
N LYS A 105 -0.58 19.89 4.18
CA LYS A 105 -1.09 21.26 4.24
C LYS A 105 -0.88 21.96 2.91
N SER A 106 -1.95 22.45 2.30
CA SER A 106 -1.97 23.00 0.95
C SER A 106 -1.14 24.30 0.78
N ASP A 107 -0.95 25.04 1.87
CA ASP A 107 -0.16 26.26 1.97
C ASP A 107 1.27 26.03 2.53
N GLY A 108 1.62 24.78 2.81
CA GLY A 108 2.93 24.40 3.31
C GLY A 108 3.98 24.39 2.21
N ARG A 109 5.24 24.67 2.59
CA ARG A 109 6.40 24.57 1.71
C ARG A 109 7.14 23.28 1.96
N TYR A 110 7.43 22.53 0.90
CA TYR A 110 8.08 21.22 0.99
C TYR A 110 9.11 21.06 -0.13
N THR A 111 9.98 20.09 0.03
CA THR A 111 10.80 19.57 -1.07
C THR A 111 10.40 18.11 -1.30
N PHE A 112 9.75 17.83 -2.41
CA PHE A 112 9.24 16.50 -2.72
C PHE A 112 10.14 15.73 -3.66
N TYR A 113 10.25 14.44 -3.43
CA TYR A 113 10.89 13.47 -4.30
C TYR A 113 9.93 12.30 -4.52
N THR A 114 9.72 11.95 -5.78
CA THR A 114 8.92 10.76 -6.11
C THR A 114 9.36 10.14 -7.42
N THR A 115 9.12 8.85 -7.56
CA THR A 115 9.27 8.11 -8.82
C THR A 115 7.92 7.75 -9.44
N ASN A 116 6.80 8.17 -8.84
CA ASN A 116 5.44 7.85 -9.26
C ASN A 116 4.80 9.03 -10.01
N ILE A 117 4.25 8.76 -11.21
CA ILE A 117 3.65 9.80 -12.07
C ILE A 117 2.40 10.39 -11.41
N GLU A 118 1.48 9.57 -10.90
CA GLU A 118 0.24 10.06 -10.30
C GLU A 118 0.53 10.85 -9.01
N THR A 119 1.48 10.40 -8.22
CA THR A 119 1.92 11.12 -7.03
C THR A 119 2.57 12.45 -7.41
N SER A 120 3.37 12.50 -8.49
CA SER A 120 3.96 13.75 -8.96
C SER A 120 2.90 14.76 -9.43
N GLU A 121 1.82 14.29 -10.07
CA GLU A 121 0.69 15.13 -10.46
C GLU A 121 0.02 15.77 -9.23
N VAL A 122 -0.23 14.99 -8.19
CA VAL A 122 -0.77 15.52 -6.93
C VAL A 122 0.16 16.53 -6.29
N LEU A 123 1.45 16.19 -6.16
CA LEU A 123 2.45 17.04 -5.51
C LEU A 123 2.72 18.35 -6.28
N SER A 124 2.51 18.38 -7.60
CA SER A 124 2.66 19.59 -8.43
C SER A 124 1.65 20.69 -8.08
N ASN A 125 0.57 20.37 -7.36
CA ASN A 125 -0.42 21.36 -6.93
C ASN A 125 0.02 22.17 -5.68
N TYR A 126 1.10 21.78 -5.01
CA TYR A 126 1.67 22.51 -3.87
C TYR A 126 2.58 23.64 -4.37
N LYS A 127 2.00 24.81 -4.62
CA LYS A 127 2.59 25.92 -5.40
C LYS A 127 3.92 26.46 -4.86
N ASP A 128 4.08 26.47 -3.53
CA ASP A 128 5.28 27.01 -2.88
C ASP A 128 6.32 25.90 -2.56
N SER A 129 6.14 24.72 -3.16
CA SER A 129 7.00 23.56 -2.94
C SER A 129 7.85 23.24 -4.17
N VAL A 130 8.96 22.55 -3.96
CA VAL A 130 9.83 22.06 -5.03
C VAL A 130 9.56 20.57 -5.22
N LEU A 131 9.31 20.15 -6.45
CA LEU A 131 9.10 18.76 -6.80
C LEU A 131 10.20 18.23 -7.71
N TYR A 132 10.85 17.16 -7.27
CA TYR A 132 11.76 16.36 -8.08
C TYR A 132 11.08 15.04 -8.45
N CYS A 133 10.74 14.91 -9.73
CA CYS A 133 10.24 13.64 -10.25
C CYS A 133 11.40 12.89 -10.91
N CYS A 134 11.72 11.73 -10.37
CA CYS A 134 12.80 10.90 -10.86
C CYS A 134 12.38 10.10 -12.09
N GLY A 135 13.17 10.14 -13.14
CA GLY A 135 13.01 9.29 -14.31
C GLY A 135 13.64 7.91 -14.13
N GLY A 136 13.46 7.05 -15.12
CA GLY A 136 13.99 5.69 -15.15
C GLY A 136 13.18 4.82 -16.11
N TYR A 137 13.18 3.51 -15.89
CA TYR A 137 12.31 2.58 -16.59
C TYR A 137 10.88 2.70 -16.03
N TYR A 138 9.93 3.07 -16.88
CA TYR A 138 8.52 3.16 -16.47
C TYR A 138 7.91 1.78 -16.32
N PHE A 139 7.38 1.49 -15.14
CA PHE A 139 6.70 0.25 -14.83
C PHE A 139 5.18 0.51 -14.72
N PRO A 140 4.38 0.06 -15.72
CA PRO A 140 2.97 0.44 -15.84
C PRO A 140 2.12 0.08 -14.64
N SER A 141 2.38 -1.08 -14.00
CA SER A 141 1.54 -1.57 -12.90
C SER A 141 1.66 -0.74 -11.63
N SER A 142 2.82 -0.15 -11.36
CA SER A 142 2.99 0.79 -10.25
C SER A 142 2.90 2.26 -10.66
N LYS A 143 2.72 2.53 -11.98
CA LYS A 143 2.72 3.88 -12.57
C LYS A 143 3.95 4.71 -12.16
N GLY A 144 5.06 4.03 -11.94
CA GLY A 144 6.29 4.61 -11.42
C GLY A 144 7.52 4.24 -12.23
N PHE A 145 8.57 5.01 -12.03
CA PHE A 145 9.88 4.74 -12.58
C PHE A 145 10.70 3.90 -11.61
N ILE A 146 11.41 2.91 -12.15
CA ILE A 146 12.32 2.01 -11.44
C ILE A 146 13.63 1.90 -12.20
N GLY A 147 14.56 1.12 -11.64
CA GLY A 147 15.84 0.81 -12.26
C GLY A 147 16.94 1.78 -11.83
N LYS A 148 18.13 1.54 -12.39
CA LYS A 148 19.38 2.13 -11.91
C LYS A 148 19.39 3.66 -11.85
N GLN A 149 18.77 4.34 -12.81
CA GLN A 149 18.69 5.80 -12.83
C GLN A 149 17.87 6.33 -11.65
N ALA A 150 16.71 5.68 -11.35
CA ALA A 150 15.87 6.00 -10.22
C ALA A 150 16.59 5.76 -8.89
N GLU A 151 17.28 4.63 -8.78
CA GLU A 151 18.07 4.25 -7.60
C GLU A 151 19.22 5.25 -7.34
N GLU A 152 20.00 5.59 -8.37
CA GLU A 152 21.11 6.55 -8.26
C GLU A 152 20.62 7.95 -7.88
N PHE A 153 19.50 8.38 -8.45
CA PHE A 153 18.89 9.64 -8.09
C PHE A 153 18.48 9.68 -6.61
N ILE A 154 17.71 8.69 -6.15
CA ILE A 154 17.28 8.60 -4.75
C ILE A 154 18.47 8.47 -3.81
N ARG A 155 19.50 7.71 -4.15
CA ARG A 155 20.74 7.58 -3.36
C ARG A 155 21.47 8.92 -3.16
N SER A 156 21.36 9.84 -4.11
CA SER A 156 21.94 11.19 -4.01
C SER A 156 21.18 12.12 -3.07
N VAL A 157 19.97 11.74 -2.65
CA VAL A 157 19.09 12.53 -1.79
C VAL A 157 19.32 12.19 -0.31
N LYS A 158 19.16 13.19 0.56
CA LYS A 158 19.06 13.03 2.02
C LYS A 158 17.80 13.76 2.48
N ALA A 159 16.70 13.02 2.53
CA ALA A 159 15.40 13.56 2.92
C ALA A 159 15.16 13.48 4.44
N ASP A 160 14.24 14.31 4.92
CA ASP A 160 13.82 14.27 6.33
C ASP A 160 12.87 13.08 6.57
N VAL A 161 11.97 12.80 5.62
CA VAL A 161 10.95 11.75 5.75
C VAL A 161 10.87 10.92 4.46
N CYS A 162 10.66 9.62 4.57
CA CYS A 162 10.12 8.83 3.47
C CYS A 162 8.79 8.17 3.87
N ILE A 163 7.88 8.12 2.90
CA ILE A 163 6.59 7.42 2.99
C ILE A 163 6.67 6.22 2.06
N ILE A 164 6.59 5.03 2.62
CA ILE A 164 6.72 3.77 1.90
C ILE A 164 5.53 2.87 2.17
N GLY A 165 5.11 2.11 1.16
CA GLY A 165 4.09 1.09 1.30
C GLY A 165 4.65 -0.32 1.39
N ALA A 166 3.79 -1.29 1.68
CA ALA A 166 4.11 -2.71 1.68
C ALA A 166 2.99 -3.55 1.10
N SER A 167 3.35 -4.71 0.56
CA SER A 167 2.36 -5.75 0.19
C SER A 167 2.21 -6.80 1.29
N GLY A 168 3.22 -6.96 2.15
CA GLY A 168 3.19 -7.82 3.33
C GLY A 168 4.06 -7.28 4.45
N VAL A 169 3.59 -7.47 5.69
CA VAL A 169 4.26 -7.09 6.94
C VAL A 169 4.22 -8.29 7.88
N SER A 170 5.36 -8.92 8.13
CA SER A 170 5.47 -10.11 8.98
C SER A 170 6.60 -9.99 10.00
N LEU A 171 6.52 -10.77 11.07
CA LEU A 171 7.58 -10.80 12.09
C LEU A 171 8.86 -11.47 11.58
N SER A 172 8.70 -12.53 10.77
CA SER A 172 9.84 -13.31 10.24
C SER A 172 10.58 -12.58 9.12
N ASP A 173 9.84 -11.99 8.17
CA ASP A 173 10.42 -11.45 6.94
C ASP A 173 10.47 -9.93 6.93
N GLY A 174 9.76 -9.26 7.86
CA GLY A 174 9.66 -7.82 7.92
C GLY A 174 8.71 -7.26 6.86
N ILE A 175 9.14 -6.23 6.13
CA ILE A 175 8.37 -5.54 5.11
C ILE A 175 8.72 -6.14 3.75
N THR A 176 7.69 -6.57 3.00
CA THR A 176 7.87 -7.37 1.78
C THR A 176 7.02 -6.85 0.61
N THR A 177 7.47 -7.17 -0.62
CA THR A 177 6.84 -6.83 -1.89
C THR A 177 6.80 -8.04 -2.83
N PRO A 178 5.78 -8.19 -3.69
CA PRO A 178 5.77 -9.23 -4.71
C PRO A 178 6.61 -8.87 -5.96
N TYR A 179 7.19 -7.68 -6.01
CA TYR A 179 7.86 -7.14 -7.18
C TYR A 179 9.38 -7.01 -6.98
N PRO A 180 10.19 -8.03 -7.37
CA PRO A 180 11.65 -7.98 -7.21
C PRO A 180 12.31 -6.74 -7.84
N MET A 181 11.76 -6.26 -8.95
CA MET A 181 12.30 -5.09 -9.67
C MET A 181 12.13 -3.76 -8.88
N HIS A 182 11.24 -3.70 -7.90
CA HIS A 182 11.02 -2.52 -7.06
C HIS A 182 11.94 -2.49 -5.83
N THR A 183 12.36 -3.66 -5.38
CA THR A 183 13.11 -3.82 -4.12
C THR A 183 14.38 -2.97 -4.05
N PRO A 184 15.22 -2.87 -5.09
CA PRO A 184 16.42 -2.02 -5.02
C PRO A 184 16.08 -0.55 -4.77
N LEU A 185 15.10 -0.01 -5.50
CA LEU A 185 14.65 1.37 -5.31
C LEU A 185 14.05 1.61 -3.92
N GLN A 186 13.22 0.69 -3.42
CA GLN A 186 12.61 0.81 -2.09
C GLN A 186 13.68 0.81 -0.98
N LYS A 187 14.74 0.00 -1.11
CA LYS A 187 15.90 0.02 -0.20
C LYS A 187 16.63 1.36 -0.22
N GLU A 188 16.83 1.94 -1.41
CA GLU A 188 17.44 3.27 -1.53
C GLU A 188 16.56 4.36 -0.88
N ILE A 189 15.24 4.31 -1.06
CA ILE A 189 14.30 5.24 -0.42
C ILE A 189 14.44 5.19 1.11
N ILE A 190 14.45 4.01 1.69
CA ILE A 190 14.60 3.81 3.14
C ILE A 190 15.95 4.35 3.63
N SER A 191 17.04 4.07 2.92
CA SER A 191 18.39 4.50 3.31
C SER A 191 18.63 6.01 3.12
N SER A 192 17.80 6.67 2.32
CA SER A 192 17.92 8.08 1.96
C SER A 192 17.12 9.03 2.84
N ALA A 193 16.37 8.53 3.84
CA ALA A 193 15.57 9.35 4.73
C ALA A 193 15.96 9.19 6.20
N LYS A 194 15.81 10.26 6.99
CA LYS A 194 16.00 10.25 8.45
C LYS A 194 14.86 9.51 9.14
N THR A 195 13.62 9.88 8.83
CA THR A 195 12.40 9.24 9.37
C THR A 195 11.73 8.39 8.31
N LYS A 196 11.46 7.14 8.62
CA LYS A 196 10.87 6.15 7.71
C LYS A 196 9.48 5.80 8.22
N ILE A 197 8.46 6.19 7.47
CA ILE A 197 7.05 5.92 7.79
C ILE A 197 6.51 4.87 6.82
N LEU A 198 6.18 3.71 7.34
CA LEU A 198 5.45 2.69 6.60
C LEU A 198 3.95 3.02 6.64
N VAL A 199 3.31 3.02 5.49
CA VAL A 199 1.87 3.21 5.34
C VAL A 199 1.24 1.99 4.69
N CYS A 200 0.33 1.33 5.37
CA CYS A 200 -0.36 0.16 4.83
C CYS A 200 -1.71 -0.06 5.52
N ASP A 201 -2.66 -0.66 4.82
CA ASP A 201 -3.91 -1.09 5.43
C ASP A 201 -3.70 -2.37 6.27
N HIS A 202 -4.67 -2.64 7.17
CA HIS A 202 -4.62 -3.75 8.11
C HIS A 202 -4.42 -5.13 7.45
N SER A 203 -4.85 -5.28 6.19
CA SER A 203 -4.77 -6.57 5.47
C SER A 203 -3.34 -7.02 5.16
N LYS A 204 -2.35 -6.16 5.35
CA LYS A 204 -0.93 -6.45 5.07
C LYS A 204 -0.23 -7.14 6.24
N PHE A 205 -0.76 -7.05 7.45
CA PHE A 205 -0.18 -7.68 8.62
C PHE A 205 -0.36 -9.20 8.60
N GLY A 206 0.68 -9.93 9.01
CA GLY A 206 0.74 -11.38 8.98
C GLY A 206 0.97 -11.99 7.59
N LYS A 207 1.13 -11.15 6.55
CA LYS A 207 1.40 -11.59 5.17
C LYS A 207 2.86 -11.40 4.80
N THR A 208 3.37 -12.33 3.98
CA THR A 208 4.72 -12.27 3.41
C THR A 208 4.61 -12.33 1.89
N ALA A 209 5.35 -11.48 1.20
CA ALA A 209 5.52 -11.50 -0.25
C ALA A 209 6.92 -11.99 -0.64
N VAL A 210 7.18 -12.13 -1.94
CA VAL A 210 8.37 -12.80 -2.51
C VAL A 210 9.69 -12.17 -2.07
N GLU A 211 9.76 -10.83 -2.04
CA GLU A 211 11.00 -10.10 -1.80
C GLU A 211 10.95 -9.28 -0.50
N LYS A 212 12.00 -9.40 0.29
CA LYS A 212 12.21 -8.58 1.48
C LYS A 212 12.75 -7.20 1.11
N ILE A 213 12.04 -6.16 1.57
CA ILE A 213 12.48 -4.77 1.46
C ILE A 213 13.42 -4.45 2.63
N CYS A 214 12.91 -4.59 3.87
CA CYS A 214 13.66 -4.31 5.11
C CYS A 214 13.06 -5.04 6.31
N GLY A 215 13.71 -4.96 7.47
CA GLY A 215 13.15 -5.44 8.73
C GLY A 215 12.13 -4.45 9.33
N LEU A 216 11.32 -4.90 10.27
CA LEU A 216 10.38 -4.02 10.99
C LEU A 216 11.09 -2.91 11.78
N ARG A 217 12.28 -3.18 12.31
CA ARG A 217 13.07 -2.19 13.06
C ARG A 217 13.80 -1.18 12.18
N ASP A 218 13.76 -1.35 10.87
CA ASP A 218 14.37 -0.40 9.93
C ASP A 218 13.41 0.77 9.60
N VAL A 219 12.15 0.71 10.07
CA VAL A 219 11.18 1.81 9.99
C VAL A 219 10.87 2.35 11.39
N ASP A 220 10.63 3.66 11.46
CA ASP A 220 10.42 4.36 12.74
C ASP A 220 8.94 4.34 13.18
N LEU A 221 8.04 4.24 12.21
CA LEU A 221 6.60 4.35 12.41
C LEU A 221 5.83 3.56 11.37
N VAL A 222 4.79 2.86 11.80
CA VAL A 222 3.77 2.26 10.93
C VAL A 222 2.45 3.00 11.14
N VAL A 223 1.84 3.48 10.07
CA VAL A 223 0.47 4.01 10.10
C VAL A 223 -0.44 3.02 9.38
N THR A 224 -1.49 2.58 10.07
CA THR A 224 -2.47 1.63 9.55
C THR A 224 -3.89 2.06 9.95
N ASP A 225 -4.90 1.47 9.34
CA ASP A 225 -6.30 1.73 9.70
C ASP A 225 -6.74 0.95 10.96
N SER A 226 -7.92 1.31 11.48
CA SER A 226 -8.49 0.69 12.68
C SER A 226 -8.90 -0.78 12.52
N GLY A 227 -8.88 -1.33 11.30
CA GLY A 227 -9.17 -2.73 11.01
C GLY A 227 -8.10 -3.72 11.47
N ILE A 228 -6.93 -3.25 11.90
CA ILE A 228 -5.89 -4.14 12.45
C ILE A 228 -6.43 -4.85 13.71
N SER A 229 -6.30 -6.19 13.76
CA SER A 229 -6.72 -6.98 14.93
C SER A 229 -5.89 -6.62 16.18
N ASP A 230 -6.49 -6.78 17.36
CA ASP A 230 -5.76 -6.52 18.62
C ASP A 230 -4.55 -7.45 18.77
N GLU A 231 -4.64 -8.68 18.28
CA GLU A 231 -3.52 -9.63 18.25
C GLU A 231 -2.35 -9.07 17.43
N ASN A 232 -2.60 -8.70 16.17
CA ASN A 232 -1.57 -8.11 15.32
C ASN A 232 -1.04 -6.80 15.90
N TYR A 233 -1.93 -5.92 16.36
CA TYR A 233 -1.51 -4.65 16.97
C TYR A 233 -0.55 -4.86 18.14
N ASN A 234 -0.90 -5.71 19.10
CA ASN A 234 -0.07 -5.97 20.27
C ASN A 234 1.26 -6.62 19.87
N THR A 235 1.21 -7.64 19.02
CA THR A 235 2.39 -8.39 18.60
C THR A 235 3.40 -7.52 17.83
N PHE A 236 2.94 -6.76 16.84
CA PHE A 236 3.84 -5.93 16.02
C PHE A 236 4.31 -4.66 16.75
N SER A 237 3.53 -4.15 17.72
CA SER A 237 3.92 -2.97 18.52
C SER A 237 5.14 -3.20 19.41
N GLU A 238 5.53 -4.43 19.68
CA GLU A 238 6.78 -4.77 20.37
C GLU A 238 8.03 -4.47 19.52
N PHE A 239 7.89 -4.38 18.21
CA PHE A 239 8.99 -4.22 17.28
C PHE A 239 9.06 -2.84 16.63
N VAL A 240 7.93 -2.19 16.42
CA VAL A 240 7.81 -0.88 15.78
C VAL A 240 6.62 -0.11 16.33
N LYS A 241 6.72 1.22 16.38
CA LYS A 241 5.60 2.07 16.78
C LYS A 241 4.48 2.01 15.75
N ILE A 242 3.26 1.67 16.18
CA ILE A 242 2.06 1.60 15.30
C ILE A 242 1.08 2.69 15.70
N ILE A 243 0.56 3.41 14.73
CA ILE A 243 -0.50 4.41 14.86
C ILE A 243 -1.71 3.96 14.06
N LYS A 244 -2.87 3.89 14.70
CA LYS A 244 -4.16 3.66 14.03
C LYS A 244 -4.73 4.99 13.52
N ALA A 245 -5.24 4.96 12.29
CA ALA A 245 -5.93 6.06 11.63
C ALA A 245 -7.44 5.99 11.86
#